data_f2398081cbd9d417665b29d17d078fe8
#
_entry.id   f2398081cbd9d417665b29d17d078fe8
#
_cell.length_a   1.000
_cell.length_b   1.000
_cell.length_c   1.000
_cell.angle_alpha   90.00
_cell.angle_beta   90.00
_cell.angle_gamma   90.00
#
_symmetry.space_group_name_H-M   'P 1'
#
loop_
_entity.id
_entity.type
_entity.pdbx_description
1 polymer ?
#
loop_
_entity_poly.entity_id
_entity_poly.type
_entity_poly.pdbx_seq_one_letter_code
_entity_poly.pdbx_strand_id
1 'polypeptide(L)'
;MNEMGNEKIRIVVVDDQAVVRQGFVSLINTVADMEVIAEGTDGRQAVELYRKLRPDVLLTDLRMPVMTGVEAIAAIRREFPGARVIVLTTFDGDEDIYRSLQAGAQGYLLKDMFFEELEDAIRTVHAGGRRIPGVVAERLAGRVGGSDLTGRELEVLEQIVFGRSNKEIAAALDISEATVKSHVNNILSKLGVADRTQAATTAIRRGLVRLPDAPPGSN
;
A
#
# COMPACT_ATOMS: atom_id res chain seq x y z
N MET A 1 -45.15 -12.25 6.84
CA MET A 1 -44.24 -11.53 5.94
C MET A 1 -43.00 -11.28 6.76
N ASN A 2 -41.97 -12.10 6.53
CA ASN A 2 -40.67 -11.93 7.21
C ASN A 2 -39.97 -10.68 6.63
N GLU A 3 -39.87 -9.64 7.41
CA GLU A 3 -38.85 -8.62 7.19
C GLU A 3 -37.50 -9.28 7.44
N MET A 4 -36.91 -9.87 6.41
CA MET A 4 -35.47 -10.12 6.40
C MET A 4 -34.82 -8.75 6.33
N GLY A 5 -34.50 -8.19 7.49
CA GLY A 5 -33.71 -6.97 7.57
C GLY A 5 -32.44 -7.22 6.78
N ASN A 6 -32.26 -6.46 5.72
CA ASN A 6 -31.04 -6.49 4.92
C ASN A 6 -29.90 -6.06 5.85
N GLU A 7 -29.15 -7.02 6.36
CA GLU A 7 -28.02 -6.75 7.26
C GLU A 7 -27.03 -5.86 6.51
N LYS A 8 -26.77 -4.65 7.03
CA LYS A 8 -25.88 -3.70 6.38
C LYS A 8 -24.45 -4.23 6.38
N ILE A 9 -23.72 -3.96 5.30
CA ILE A 9 -22.29 -4.22 5.22
C ILE A 9 -21.59 -3.34 6.25
N ARG A 10 -20.95 -3.95 7.24
CA ARG A 10 -20.25 -3.30 8.34
C ARG A 10 -18.82 -2.95 7.93
N ILE A 11 -18.52 -1.66 7.92
CA ILE A 11 -17.26 -1.14 7.36
C ILE A 11 -16.47 -0.42 8.45
N VAL A 12 -15.15 -0.64 8.47
CA VAL A 12 -14.20 0.17 9.24
C VAL A 12 -13.37 0.97 8.24
N VAL A 13 -13.20 2.27 8.49
CA VAL A 13 -12.41 3.18 7.64
C VAL A 13 -11.19 3.65 8.43
N VAL A 14 -9.99 3.47 7.85
CA VAL A 14 -8.72 3.87 8.48
C VAL A 14 -7.90 4.73 7.53
N ASP A 15 -7.65 5.97 7.91
CA ASP A 15 -6.91 6.95 7.12
C ASP A 15 -6.37 8.04 8.06
N ASP A 16 -5.11 8.44 7.94
CA ASP A 16 -4.53 9.47 8.79
C ASP A 16 -5.01 10.89 8.45
N GLN A 17 -5.51 11.10 7.21
CA GLN A 17 -6.06 12.37 6.74
C GLN A 17 -7.52 12.52 7.18
N ALA A 18 -7.76 13.34 8.20
CA ALA A 18 -9.09 13.50 8.79
C ALA A 18 -10.19 13.90 7.77
N VAL A 19 -9.87 14.83 6.84
CA VAL A 19 -10.83 15.29 5.83
C VAL A 19 -11.23 14.17 4.87
N VAL A 20 -10.25 13.37 4.42
CA VAL A 20 -10.48 12.22 3.53
C VAL A 20 -11.32 11.16 4.23
N ARG A 21 -10.93 10.79 5.45
CA ARG A 21 -11.64 9.81 6.27
C ARG A 21 -13.09 10.21 6.51
N GLN A 22 -13.34 11.45 6.95
CA GLN A 22 -14.71 11.95 7.17
C GLN A 22 -15.53 12.04 5.87
N GLY A 23 -14.88 12.33 4.75
CA GLY A 23 -15.52 12.28 3.42
C GLY A 23 -16.05 10.89 3.11
N PHE A 24 -15.21 9.85 3.22
CA PHE A 24 -15.63 8.47 2.98
C PHE A 24 -16.70 8.00 3.96
N VAL A 25 -16.56 8.31 5.24
CA VAL A 25 -17.57 7.96 6.26
C VAL A 25 -18.91 8.58 5.92
N SER A 26 -18.94 9.85 5.57
CA SER A 26 -20.16 10.55 5.22
C SER A 26 -20.84 9.96 3.98
N LEU A 27 -20.05 9.71 2.93
CA LEU A 27 -20.54 9.14 1.67
C LEU A 27 -21.07 7.72 1.87
N ILE A 28 -20.30 6.84 2.51
CA ILE A 28 -20.70 5.45 2.74
C ILE A 28 -22.00 5.37 3.54
N ASN A 29 -22.18 6.21 4.56
CA ASN A 29 -23.38 6.22 5.40
C ASN A 29 -24.63 6.76 4.67
N THR A 30 -24.51 7.32 3.46
CA THR A 30 -25.68 7.64 2.61
C THR A 30 -26.27 6.42 1.92
N VAL A 31 -25.50 5.32 1.85
CA VAL A 31 -25.89 4.10 1.14
C VAL A 31 -26.70 3.20 2.06
N ALA A 32 -27.89 2.80 1.63
CA ALA A 32 -28.86 2.13 2.49
C ALA A 32 -28.39 0.77 3.06
N ASP A 33 -27.58 0.04 2.30
CA ASP A 33 -27.06 -1.30 2.64
C ASP A 33 -25.64 -1.29 3.24
N MET A 34 -25.11 -0.11 3.63
CA MET A 34 -23.78 0.04 4.20
C MET A 34 -23.81 0.84 5.49
N GLU A 35 -22.84 0.60 6.38
CA GLU A 35 -22.60 1.43 7.56
C GLU A 35 -21.14 1.43 7.97
N VAL A 36 -20.62 2.59 8.31
CA VAL A 36 -19.31 2.71 8.95
C VAL A 36 -19.48 2.55 10.46
N ILE A 37 -18.92 1.46 11.00
CA ILE A 37 -19.06 1.11 12.42
C ILE A 37 -17.93 1.63 13.29
N ALA A 38 -16.80 2.03 12.69
CA ALA A 38 -15.67 2.66 13.38
C ALA A 38 -14.69 3.30 12.41
N GLU A 39 -13.87 4.20 12.95
CA GLU A 39 -12.81 4.92 12.26
C GLU A 39 -11.48 4.75 13.00
N GLY A 40 -10.36 4.80 12.24
CA GLY A 40 -9.00 4.79 12.77
C GLY A 40 -8.08 5.73 11.99
N THR A 41 -6.92 6.03 12.56
CA THR A 41 -5.95 6.99 12.00
C THR A 41 -4.60 6.37 11.68
N ASP A 42 -4.40 5.09 11.99
CA ASP A 42 -3.16 4.37 11.74
C ASP A 42 -3.38 2.85 11.67
N GLY A 43 -2.38 2.13 11.19
CA GLY A 43 -2.47 0.68 11.02
C GLY A 43 -2.61 -0.11 12.32
N ARG A 44 -2.13 0.42 13.45
CA ARG A 44 -2.32 -0.23 14.76
C ARG A 44 -3.79 -0.20 15.16
N GLN A 45 -4.42 0.95 15.02
CA GLN A 45 -5.87 1.07 15.23
C GLN A 45 -6.66 0.18 14.27
N ALA A 46 -6.23 0.06 12.99
CA ALA A 46 -6.85 -0.88 12.06
C ALA A 46 -6.88 -2.30 12.60
N VAL A 47 -5.75 -2.81 13.12
CA VAL A 47 -5.65 -4.15 13.70
C VAL A 47 -6.53 -4.29 14.95
N GLU A 48 -6.51 -3.33 15.85
CA GLU A 48 -7.30 -3.33 17.09
C GLU A 48 -8.81 -3.29 16.80
N LEU A 49 -9.24 -2.41 15.89
CA LEU A 49 -10.64 -2.29 15.47
C LEU A 49 -11.12 -3.57 14.77
N TYR A 50 -10.28 -4.14 13.91
CA TYR A 50 -10.62 -5.40 13.24
C TYR A 50 -10.83 -6.54 14.25
N ARG A 51 -9.93 -6.68 15.22
CA ARG A 51 -10.05 -7.69 16.30
C ARG A 51 -11.33 -7.54 17.10
N LYS A 52 -11.66 -6.30 17.47
CA LYS A 52 -12.80 -5.99 18.34
C LYS A 52 -14.15 -6.09 17.62
N LEU A 53 -14.24 -5.58 16.41
CA LEU A 53 -15.51 -5.34 15.73
C LEU A 53 -15.82 -6.35 14.62
N ARG A 54 -14.80 -7.04 14.08
CA ARG A 54 -14.94 -8.00 12.97
C ARG A 54 -15.79 -7.41 11.84
N PRO A 55 -15.33 -6.32 11.20
CA PRO A 55 -16.05 -5.72 10.09
C PRO A 55 -16.14 -6.67 8.91
N ASP A 56 -17.14 -6.50 8.07
CA ASP A 56 -17.28 -7.23 6.80
C ASP A 56 -16.22 -6.78 5.81
N VAL A 57 -15.91 -5.46 5.79
CA VAL A 57 -14.88 -4.86 4.95
C VAL A 57 -14.08 -3.83 5.75
N LEU A 58 -12.77 -3.89 5.62
CA LEU A 58 -11.84 -2.85 6.10
C LEU A 58 -11.41 -2.01 4.90
N LEU A 59 -11.62 -0.69 4.97
CA LEU A 59 -11.01 0.29 4.08
C LEU A 59 -9.79 0.87 4.79
N THR A 60 -8.63 0.85 4.17
CA THR A 60 -7.40 1.37 4.79
C THR A 60 -6.52 2.12 3.80
N ASP A 61 -5.95 3.25 4.23
CA ASP A 61 -4.84 3.85 3.51
C ASP A 61 -3.58 2.99 3.67
N LEU A 62 -2.65 3.13 2.74
CA LEU A 62 -1.33 2.49 2.80
C LEU A 62 -0.34 3.29 3.64
N ARG A 63 -0.39 4.62 3.53
CA ARG A 63 0.59 5.52 4.15
C ARG A 63 0.02 6.16 5.40
N MET A 64 0.30 5.55 6.51
CA MET A 64 -0.12 6.05 7.82
C MET A 64 1.06 6.03 8.80
N PRO A 65 1.07 6.92 9.80
CA PRO A 65 2.07 6.91 10.87
C PRO A 65 1.95 5.65 11.74
N VAL A 66 2.95 5.36 12.55
CA VAL A 66 3.01 4.28 13.54
C VAL A 66 3.07 2.89 12.91
N MET A 67 2.12 2.53 12.06
CA MET A 67 2.03 1.27 11.32
C MET A 67 1.39 1.54 9.96
N THR A 68 2.04 1.10 8.90
CA THR A 68 1.54 1.25 7.53
C THR A 68 0.34 0.34 7.27
N GLY A 69 -0.47 0.67 6.25
CA GLY A 69 -1.58 -0.18 5.84
C GLY A 69 -1.14 -1.58 5.40
N VAL A 70 0.02 -1.70 4.73
CA VAL A 70 0.57 -3.01 4.33
C VAL A 70 0.86 -3.88 5.55
N GLU A 71 1.51 -3.32 6.59
CA GLU A 71 1.79 -4.03 7.84
C GLU A 71 0.49 -4.42 8.57
N ALA A 72 -0.50 -3.53 8.58
CA ALA A 72 -1.81 -3.79 9.17
C ALA A 72 -2.54 -4.93 8.43
N ILE A 73 -2.55 -4.90 7.08
CA ILE A 73 -3.14 -5.98 6.27
C ILE A 73 -2.47 -7.31 6.58
N ALA A 74 -1.13 -7.36 6.58
CA ALA A 74 -0.38 -8.58 6.87
C ALA A 74 -0.68 -9.12 8.28
N ALA A 75 -0.76 -8.24 9.30
CA ALA A 75 -1.10 -8.61 10.67
C ALA A 75 -2.52 -9.16 10.77
N ILE A 76 -3.51 -8.47 10.17
CA ILE A 76 -4.91 -8.88 10.16
C ILE A 76 -5.07 -10.21 9.43
N ARG A 77 -4.50 -10.36 8.24
CA ARG A 77 -4.64 -11.58 7.42
C ARG A 77 -3.98 -12.81 8.05
N ARG A 78 -2.91 -12.61 8.81
CA ARG A 78 -2.27 -13.71 9.57
C ARG A 78 -3.18 -14.23 10.68
N GLU A 79 -3.92 -13.36 11.34
CA GLU A 79 -4.85 -13.71 12.44
C GLU A 79 -6.24 -14.10 11.90
N PHE A 80 -6.67 -13.43 10.82
CA PHE A 80 -7.98 -13.63 10.18
C PHE A 80 -7.81 -13.87 8.67
N PRO A 81 -7.53 -15.10 8.23
CA PRO A 81 -7.30 -15.43 6.82
C PRO A 81 -8.45 -15.04 5.87
N GLY A 82 -9.69 -14.94 6.39
CA GLY A 82 -10.88 -14.50 5.65
C GLY A 82 -11.11 -12.99 5.63
N ALA A 83 -10.24 -12.18 6.25
CA ALA A 83 -10.40 -10.72 6.31
C ALA A 83 -10.50 -10.12 4.91
N ARG A 84 -11.49 -9.24 4.71
CA ARG A 84 -11.71 -8.53 3.45
C ARG A 84 -11.21 -7.11 3.59
N VAL A 85 -10.20 -6.77 2.79
CA VAL A 85 -9.52 -5.48 2.88
C VAL A 85 -9.47 -4.80 1.51
N ILE A 86 -9.89 -3.55 1.46
CA ILE A 86 -9.76 -2.64 0.33
C ILE A 86 -8.76 -1.56 0.71
N VAL A 87 -7.78 -1.34 -0.14
CA VAL A 87 -6.81 -0.26 -0.03
C VAL A 87 -7.36 0.99 -0.71
N LEU A 88 -7.28 2.13 -0.01
CA LEU A 88 -7.54 3.47 -0.53
C LEU A 88 -6.25 4.25 -0.56
N THR A 89 -5.84 4.78 -1.70
CA THR A 89 -4.55 5.48 -1.81
C THR A 89 -4.58 6.61 -2.84
N THR A 90 -3.67 7.60 -2.66
CA THR A 90 -3.46 8.72 -3.61
C THR A 90 -2.52 8.32 -4.68
N PHE A 91 -2.41 7.37 -5.36
CA PHE A 91 -1.44 7.02 -6.41
C PHE A 91 -0.04 6.72 -5.89
N ASP A 92 0.11 5.57 -5.30
CA ASP A 92 1.40 5.11 -4.79
C ASP A 92 2.18 4.31 -5.83
N GLY A 93 3.48 4.20 -5.62
CA GLY A 93 4.37 3.45 -6.52
C GLY A 93 3.99 1.98 -6.66
N ASP A 94 4.42 1.37 -7.75
CA ASP A 94 4.15 -0.05 -8.09
C ASP A 94 4.51 -1.01 -6.94
N GLU A 95 5.45 -0.63 -6.07
CA GLU A 95 5.87 -1.40 -4.89
C GLU A 95 4.78 -1.48 -3.82
N ASP A 96 4.16 -0.36 -3.49
CA ASP A 96 3.11 -0.31 -2.47
C ASP A 96 1.87 -1.09 -2.93
N ILE A 97 1.55 -1.00 -4.23
CA ILE A 97 0.50 -1.81 -4.87
C ILE A 97 0.81 -3.31 -4.70
N TYR A 98 2.01 -3.72 -5.13
CA TYR A 98 2.43 -5.11 -5.10
C TYR A 98 2.42 -5.67 -3.67
N ARG A 99 3.02 -4.96 -2.73
CA ARG A 99 3.07 -5.37 -1.31
C ARG A 99 1.69 -5.49 -0.68
N SER A 100 0.78 -4.57 -0.97
CA SER A 100 -0.57 -4.62 -0.42
C SER A 100 -1.36 -5.84 -0.91
N LEU A 101 -1.22 -6.18 -2.19
CA LEU A 101 -1.86 -7.36 -2.77
C LEU A 101 -1.22 -8.67 -2.29
N GLN A 102 0.11 -8.71 -2.12
CA GLN A 102 0.82 -9.84 -1.52
C GLN A 102 0.44 -10.02 -0.04
N ALA A 103 0.23 -8.93 0.69
CA ALA A 103 -0.29 -8.97 2.07
C ALA A 103 -1.73 -9.47 2.15
N GLY A 104 -2.46 -9.53 1.01
CA GLY A 104 -3.78 -10.12 0.91
C GLY A 104 -4.93 -9.13 0.76
N ALA A 105 -4.68 -7.88 0.32
CA ALA A 105 -5.73 -6.97 -0.09
C ALA A 105 -6.54 -7.56 -1.27
N GLN A 106 -7.86 -7.40 -1.24
CA GLN A 106 -8.77 -7.87 -2.28
C GLN A 106 -9.30 -6.74 -3.16
N GLY A 107 -9.25 -5.51 -2.66
CA GLY A 107 -9.57 -4.30 -3.41
C GLY A 107 -8.44 -3.30 -3.37
N TYR A 108 -8.32 -2.54 -4.44
CA TYR A 108 -7.39 -1.42 -4.55
C TYR A 108 -8.10 -0.28 -5.29
N LEU A 109 -8.16 0.89 -4.68
CA LEU A 109 -8.85 2.05 -5.20
C LEU A 109 -8.01 3.31 -5.03
N LEU A 110 -8.14 4.23 -5.98
CA LEU A 110 -7.55 5.56 -5.88
C LEU A 110 -8.50 6.49 -5.12
N LYS A 111 -7.97 7.36 -4.26
CA LYS A 111 -8.79 8.30 -3.45
C LYS A 111 -9.53 9.35 -4.29
N ASP A 112 -9.15 9.53 -5.56
CA ASP A 112 -9.78 10.42 -6.53
C ASP A 112 -10.85 9.75 -7.41
N MET A 113 -11.19 8.48 -7.12
CA MET A 113 -12.23 7.74 -7.85
C MET A 113 -13.63 8.34 -7.65
N PHE A 114 -14.55 7.98 -8.53
CA PHE A 114 -15.98 8.25 -8.34
C PHE A 114 -16.55 7.40 -7.21
N PHE A 115 -17.55 7.94 -6.51
CA PHE A 115 -18.13 7.26 -5.36
C PHE A 115 -18.79 5.91 -5.71
N GLU A 116 -19.38 5.83 -6.89
CA GLU A 116 -19.99 4.61 -7.42
C GLU A 116 -18.97 3.45 -7.56
N GLU A 117 -17.71 3.77 -7.83
CA GLU A 117 -16.63 2.77 -7.89
C GLU A 117 -16.30 2.22 -6.51
N LEU A 118 -16.37 3.06 -5.47
CA LEU A 118 -16.19 2.63 -4.08
C LEU A 118 -17.31 1.70 -3.64
N GLU A 119 -18.56 2.06 -3.94
CA GLU A 119 -19.72 1.21 -3.63
C GLU A 119 -19.61 -0.16 -4.29
N ASP A 120 -19.32 -0.19 -5.60
CA ASP A 120 -19.13 -1.44 -6.35
C ASP A 120 -18.00 -2.29 -5.78
N ALA A 121 -16.87 -1.65 -5.41
CA ALA A 121 -15.75 -2.33 -4.79
C ALA A 121 -16.10 -2.95 -3.43
N ILE A 122 -16.81 -2.23 -2.59
CA ILE A 122 -17.25 -2.72 -1.29
C ILE A 122 -18.16 -3.95 -1.46
N ARG A 123 -19.17 -3.87 -2.32
CA ARG A 123 -20.08 -4.99 -2.60
C ARG A 123 -19.35 -6.20 -3.20
N THR A 124 -18.47 -5.94 -4.17
CA THR A 124 -17.66 -6.99 -4.82
C THR A 124 -16.78 -7.73 -3.81
N VAL A 125 -16.06 -6.99 -2.96
CA VAL A 125 -15.15 -7.57 -1.96
C VAL A 125 -15.95 -8.23 -0.82
N HIS A 126 -17.07 -7.65 -0.42
CA HIS A 126 -17.99 -8.27 0.55
C HIS A 126 -18.52 -9.61 0.04
N ALA A 127 -18.85 -9.73 -1.25
CA ALA A 127 -19.26 -10.99 -1.89
C ALA A 127 -18.10 -11.99 -2.09
N GLY A 128 -16.85 -11.65 -1.69
CA GLY A 128 -15.67 -12.51 -1.83
C GLY A 128 -14.92 -12.36 -3.16
N GLY A 129 -15.31 -11.41 -3.99
CA GLY A 129 -14.62 -11.04 -5.23
C GLY A 129 -13.36 -10.20 -5.00
N ARG A 130 -12.73 -9.79 -6.10
CA ARG A 130 -11.61 -8.86 -6.10
C ARG A 130 -11.91 -7.66 -6.98
N ARG A 131 -11.50 -6.48 -6.55
CA ARG A 131 -11.65 -5.23 -7.30
C ARG A 131 -10.29 -4.54 -7.44
N ILE A 132 -9.65 -4.74 -8.56
CA ILE A 132 -8.35 -4.13 -8.89
C ILE A 132 -8.55 -3.35 -10.19
N PRO A 133 -8.34 -2.02 -10.22
CA PRO A 133 -8.46 -1.21 -11.43
C PRO A 133 -7.51 -1.70 -12.53
N GLY A 134 -7.91 -1.59 -13.82
CA GLY A 134 -7.13 -2.04 -14.95
C GLY A 134 -5.72 -1.43 -14.99
N VAL A 135 -5.60 -0.13 -14.67
CA VAL A 135 -4.32 0.57 -14.59
C VAL A 135 -3.38 -0.04 -13.53
N VAL A 136 -3.92 -0.55 -12.43
CA VAL A 136 -3.16 -1.24 -11.39
C VAL A 136 -2.76 -2.64 -11.87
N ALA A 137 -3.67 -3.35 -12.54
CA ALA A 137 -3.40 -4.67 -13.10
C ALA A 137 -2.33 -4.63 -14.20
N GLU A 138 -2.33 -3.64 -15.09
CA GLU A 138 -1.30 -3.42 -16.12
C GLU A 138 0.09 -3.18 -15.51
N ARG A 139 0.17 -2.38 -14.45
CA ARG A 139 1.43 -2.13 -13.72
C ARG A 139 1.98 -3.39 -13.07
N LEU A 140 1.11 -4.20 -12.50
CA LEU A 140 1.49 -5.50 -11.94
C LEU A 140 1.96 -6.48 -13.03
N ALA A 141 1.30 -6.50 -14.18
CA ALA A 141 1.69 -7.35 -15.32
C ALA A 141 3.09 -6.99 -15.86
N GLY A 142 3.43 -5.69 -15.90
CA GLY A 142 4.77 -5.21 -16.27
C GLY A 142 5.86 -5.64 -15.26
N ARG A 143 5.49 -6.09 -14.08
CA ARG A 143 6.40 -6.54 -13.02
C ARG A 143 6.64 -8.05 -12.99
N VAL A 144 5.78 -8.84 -13.62
CA VAL A 144 5.87 -10.32 -13.64
C VAL A 144 7.18 -10.84 -14.31
N GLY A 145 7.96 -9.97 -14.97
CA GLY A 145 9.27 -10.30 -15.57
C GLY A 145 10.50 -9.88 -14.75
N GLY A 146 10.34 -9.16 -13.62
CA GLY A 146 11.47 -8.68 -12.81
C GLY A 146 11.57 -9.45 -11.49
N SER A 147 12.74 -10.02 -11.18
CA SER A 147 12.98 -10.64 -9.87
C SER A 147 13.01 -9.56 -8.78
N ASP A 148 12.37 -9.83 -7.63
CA ASP A 148 12.38 -8.93 -6.49
C ASP A 148 13.80 -8.61 -6.02
N LEU A 149 14.04 -7.34 -5.63
CA LEU A 149 15.28 -6.96 -4.99
C LEU A 149 15.35 -7.61 -3.60
N THR A 150 16.51 -8.14 -3.25
CA THR A 150 16.78 -8.62 -1.89
C THR A 150 16.84 -7.44 -0.92
N GLY A 151 16.69 -7.71 0.39
CA GLY A 151 16.85 -6.67 1.41
C GLY A 151 18.18 -5.91 1.27
N ARG A 152 19.27 -6.63 0.97
CA ARG A 152 20.59 -6.01 0.79
C ARG A 152 20.69 -5.15 -0.47
N GLU A 153 20.05 -5.55 -1.55
CA GLU A 153 19.96 -4.74 -2.77
C GLU A 153 19.09 -3.49 -2.56
N LEU A 154 18.05 -3.57 -1.74
CA LEU A 154 17.25 -2.40 -1.36
C LEU A 154 18.06 -1.40 -0.54
N GLU A 155 18.83 -1.86 0.45
CA GLU A 155 19.73 -1.01 1.23
C GLU A 155 20.75 -0.29 0.32
N VAL A 156 21.36 -1.00 -0.63
CA VAL A 156 22.28 -0.40 -1.62
C VAL A 156 21.55 0.59 -2.52
N LEU A 157 20.35 0.26 -3.00
CA LEU A 157 19.54 1.13 -3.86
C LEU A 157 19.13 2.42 -3.15
N GLU A 158 18.82 2.35 -1.86
CA GLU A 158 18.55 3.53 -1.04
C GLU A 158 19.76 4.48 -1.00
N GLN A 159 20.95 3.95 -0.78
CA GLN A 159 22.18 4.75 -0.80
C GLN A 159 22.46 5.36 -2.19
N ILE A 160 22.10 4.65 -3.27
CA ILE A 160 22.19 5.18 -4.63
C ILE A 160 21.24 6.37 -4.83
N VAL A 161 20.02 6.29 -4.34
CA VAL A 161 19.04 7.37 -4.39
C VAL A 161 19.52 8.61 -3.65
N PHE A 162 20.24 8.45 -2.53
CA PHE A 162 20.89 9.55 -1.80
C PHE A 162 22.18 10.05 -2.45
N GLY A 163 22.53 9.59 -3.65
CA GLY A 163 23.68 10.07 -4.43
C GLY A 163 25.04 9.59 -3.94
N ARG A 164 25.11 8.61 -3.04
CA ARG A 164 26.39 8.12 -2.47
C ARG A 164 27.19 7.32 -3.49
N SER A 165 28.51 7.54 -3.53
CA SER A 165 29.46 6.74 -4.32
C SER A 165 29.58 5.30 -3.78
N ASN A 166 30.13 4.38 -4.59
CA ASN A 166 30.34 2.99 -4.13
C ASN A 166 31.24 2.90 -2.89
N LYS A 167 32.21 3.79 -2.75
CA LYS A 167 33.08 3.87 -1.57
C LYS A 167 32.31 4.28 -0.32
N GLU A 168 31.43 5.27 -0.43
CA GLU A 168 30.58 5.73 0.68
C GLU A 168 29.53 4.67 1.05
N ILE A 169 28.96 3.96 0.06
CA ILE A 169 28.03 2.85 0.29
C ILE A 169 28.76 1.70 1.01
N ALA A 170 29.97 1.35 0.55
CA ALA A 170 30.78 0.32 1.17
C ALA A 170 31.04 0.60 2.65
N ALA A 171 31.44 1.85 2.97
CA ALA A 171 31.64 2.30 4.34
C ALA A 171 30.35 2.32 5.18
N ALA A 172 29.24 2.79 4.61
CA ALA A 172 27.96 2.88 5.31
C ALA A 172 27.33 1.51 5.63
N LEU A 173 27.58 0.51 4.79
CA LEU A 173 26.99 -0.82 4.90
C LEU A 173 27.96 -1.89 5.40
N ASP A 174 29.20 -1.50 5.75
CA ASP A 174 30.28 -2.38 6.21
C ASP A 174 30.56 -3.57 5.27
N ILE A 175 30.76 -3.26 3.97
CA ILE A 175 31.08 -4.22 2.91
C ILE A 175 32.21 -3.69 1.99
N SER A 176 32.76 -4.55 1.16
CA SER A 176 33.74 -4.12 0.17
C SER A 176 33.12 -3.34 -1.00
N GLU A 177 33.89 -2.44 -1.63
CA GLU A 177 33.45 -1.76 -2.85
C GLU A 177 33.16 -2.76 -3.99
N ALA A 178 33.84 -3.88 -4.04
CA ALA A 178 33.59 -4.94 -5.02
C ALA A 178 32.20 -5.57 -4.80
N THR A 179 31.82 -5.77 -3.54
CA THR A 179 30.48 -6.26 -3.17
C THR A 179 29.40 -5.24 -3.56
N VAL A 180 29.64 -3.94 -3.33
CA VAL A 180 28.72 -2.88 -3.77
C VAL A 180 28.53 -2.91 -5.29
N LYS A 181 29.62 -3.01 -6.06
CA LYS A 181 29.56 -3.12 -7.54
C LYS A 181 28.72 -4.32 -7.99
N SER A 182 28.86 -5.46 -7.33
CA SER A 182 28.06 -6.66 -7.62
C SER A 182 26.56 -6.40 -7.36
N HIS A 183 26.22 -5.81 -6.20
CA HIS A 183 24.83 -5.45 -5.91
C HIS A 183 24.28 -4.44 -6.90
N VAL A 184 25.06 -3.40 -7.29
CA VAL A 184 24.62 -2.43 -8.31
C VAL A 184 24.29 -3.12 -9.62
N ASN A 185 25.16 -4.00 -10.12
CA ASN A 185 24.90 -4.73 -11.36
C ASN A 185 23.63 -5.59 -11.29
N ASN A 186 23.43 -6.27 -10.16
CA ASN A 186 22.21 -7.06 -9.93
C ASN A 186 20.97 -6.17 -9.89
N ILE A 187 21.04 -5.01 -9.22
CA ILE A 187 19.96 -4.03 -9.18
C ILE A 187 19.61 -3.53 -10.59
N LEU A 188 20.61 -3.12 -11.40
CA LEU A 188 20.40 -2.67 -12.77
C LEU A 188 19.70 -3.74 -13.61
N SER A 189 20.17 -4.99 -13.51
CA SER A 189 19.57 -6.13 -14.21
C SER A 189 18.13 -6.38 -13.78
N LYS A 190 17.88 -6.41 -12.46
CA LYS A 190 16.54 -6.66 -11.88
C LYS A 190 15.55 -5.55 -12.17
N LEU A 191 16.00 -4.30 -12.21
CA LEU A 191 15.16 -3.14 -12.56
C LEU A 191 14.97 -2.97 -14.07
N GLY A 192 15.79 -3.65 -14.90
CA GLY A 192 15.76 -3.51 -16.35
C GLY A 192 16.25 -2.14 -16.82
N VAL A 193 17.25 -1.55 -16.15
CA VAL A 193 17.77 -0.21 -16.44
C VAL A 193 19.26 -0.24 -16.78
N ALA A 194 19.72 0.75 -17.56
CA ALA A 194 21.08 0.75 -18.10
C ALA A 194 22.13 1.33 -17.14
N ASP A 195 21.76 2.23 -16.25
CA ASP A 195 22.68 2.95 -15.37
C ASP A 195 22.10 3.28 -13.99
N ARG A 196 22.97 3.76 -13.09
CA ARG A 196 22.59 4.05 -11.71
C ARG A 196 21.63 5.22 -11.57
N THR A 197 21.67 6.19 -12.50
CA THR A 197 20.74 7.33 -12.50
C THR A 197 19.34 6.87 -12.84
N GLN A 198 19.21 6.00 -13.83
CA GLN A 198 17.95 5.35 -14.17
C GLN A 198 17.46 4.44 -13.02
N ALA A 199 18.37 3.76 -12.32
CA ALA A 199 18.01 2.97 -11.15
C ALA A 199 17.44 3.84 -10.03
N ALA A 200 18.08 4.97 -9.71
CA ALA A 200 17.59 5.92 -8.71
C ALA A 200 16.20 6.49 -9.07
N THR A 201 16.05 6.97 -10.31
CA THR A 201 14.78 7.52 -10.81
C THR A 201 13.66 6.47 -10.79
N THR A 202 13.98 5.23 -11.21
CA THR A 202 13.05 4.11 -11.21
C THR A 202 12.66 3.69 -9.79
N ALA A 203 13.63 3.71 -8.85
CA ALA A 203 13.38 3.41 -7.44
C ALA A 203 12.38 4.39 -6.81
N ILE A 204 12.55 5.68 -7.05
CA ILE A 204 11.65 6.73 -6.55
C ILE A 204 10.26 6.56 -7.19
N ARG A 205 10.20 6.45 -8.52
CA ARG A 205 8.94 6.31 -9.26
C ARG A 205 8.15 5.06 -8.87
N ARG A 206 8.84 3.93 -8.62
CA ARG A 206 8.19 2.67 -8.19
C ARG A 206 7.92 2.62 -6.68
N GLY A 207 8.33 3.62 -5.91
CA GLY A 207 8.19 3.64 -4.45
C GLY A 207 9.07 2.62 -3.72
N LEU A 208 10.13 2.11 -4.37
CA LEU A 208 11.11 1.20 -3.76
C LEU A 208 11.93 1.89 -2.66
N VAL A 209 12.20 3.18 -2.87
CA VAL A 209 12.93 4.05 -1.93
C VAL A 209 12.16 5.35 -1.79
N ARG A 210 12.03 5.81 -0.55
CA ARG A 210 11.39 7.10 -0.24
C ARG A 210 12.45 8.15 0.04
N LEU A 211 12.27 9.32 -0.54
CA LEU A 211 13.00 10.49 -0.07
C LEU A 211 12.36 10.94 1.25
N PRO A 212 13.16 11.34 2.26
CA PRO A 212 12.59 11.95 3.45
C PRO A 212 11.79 13.19 3.04
N ASP A 213 10.62 13.36 3.64
CA ASP A 213 9.82 14.56 3.44
C ASP A 213 10.69 15.78 3.75
N ALA A 214 10.67 16.78 2.88
CA ALA A 214 11.37 18.03 3.14
C ALA A 214 10.84 18.60 4.48
N PRO A 215 11.73 19.08 5.37
CA PRO A 215 11.27 19.69 6.61
C PRO A 215 10.30 20.81 6.30
N PRO A 216 9.18 20.94 7.04
CA PRO A 216 8.24 22.02 6.82
C PRO A 216 8.95 23.36 7.10
N GLY A 217 9.16 24.17 6.06
CA GLY A 217 9.59 25.56 6.17
C GLY A 217 11.05 25.85 5.83
N SER A 218 11.33 26.00 4.57
CA SER A 218 12.37 26.94 4.10
C SER A 218 11.78 27.74 2.95
N ASN A 219 11.09 28.78 3.36
CA ASN A 219 10.80 29.93 2.53
C ASN A 219 11.52 31.11 3.12
#